data_636319b52893261025366b21d427cbc6
#
_entry.id   636319b52893261025366b21d427cbc6
#
_cell.length_a   1.000
_cell.length_b   1.000
_cell.length_c   1.000
_cell.angle_alpha   90.00
_cell.angle_beta   90.00
_cell.angle_gamma   90.00
#
_symmetry.space_group_name_H-M   'P 1'
#
loop_
_entity.id
_entity.type
_entity.pdbx_description
1 polymer ?
#
loop_
_entity_poly.entity_id
_entity_poly.type
_entity_poly.pdbx_seq_one_letter_code
_entity_poly.pdbx_strand_id
1 'polypeptide(L)'
;TLITEDMAAAIVNAGVEEVTIRSVFTCNTRHGVCRHCYGINLATGDAVEVGEAVGTIAAQSIGEPGTQLTMRTFHTGGVASNTDITQGLPRIQEIFEARNPKGEAVITEVKGTVIEIEEDAATRTKKVFVQGKTGMGEYVVPFTARMKVEVGDEVHRGAALTEGSIQPKRLLEVRDTLSVETYLLAEVQKVYRSQGVEIGDKHVEVMVRQMLRKVRVMDPGDTDLLPGTLMDISDFTDANKDIVISGGVPATSRPVLLGITKASLETNSFLSAASFQETTRVLTDAAIRGKKDHLLGLKE
;
A
#
# COMPACT_ATOMS: atom_id res chain seq x y z
N THR A 1 -23.47 3.33 -12.42
CA THR A 1 -24.21 4.61 -12.19
C THR A 1 -23.49 5.38 -11.10
N LEU A 2 -23.42 6.69 -11.19
CA LEU A 2 -22.92 7.57 -10.15
C LEU A 2 -23.98 7.65 -9.04
N ILE A 3 -23.60 7.47 -7.78
CA ILE A 3 -24.51 7.62 -6.64
C ILE A 3 -24.61 9.11 -6.33
N THR A 4 -25.80 9.68 -6.50
CA THR A 4 -26.13 11.05 -6.12
C THR A 4 -26.61 11.10 -4.68
N GLU A 5 -26.74 12.30 -4.10
CA GLU A 5 -27.24 12.48 -2.73
C GLU A 5 -28.66 11.90 -2.55
N ASP A 6 -29.55 12.12 -3.56
CA ASP A 6 -30.91 11.55 -3.55
C ASP A 6 -30.89 10.02 -3.56
N MET A 7 -29.98 9.43 -4.37
CA MET A 7 -29.82 7.98 -4.40
C MET A 7 -29.25 7.45 -3.09
N ALA A 8 -28.31 8.14 -2.47
CA ALA A 8 -27.76 7.77 -1.18
C ALA A 8 -28.86 7.80 -0.10
N ALA A 9 -29.68 8.84 -0.08
CA ALA A 9 -30.81 8.92 0.85
C ALA A 9 -31.85 7.79 0.59
N ALA A 10 -32.13 7.45 -0.66
CA ALA A 10 -33.01 6.34 -1.01
C ALA A 10 -32.45 4.97 -0.53
N ILE A 11 -31.13 4.75 -0.66
CA ILE A 11 -30.45 3.53 -0.21
C ILE A 11 -30.57 3.39 1.31
N VAL A 12 -30.30 4.48 2.06
CA VAL A 12 -30.43 4.49 3.53
C VAL A 12 -31.87 4.23 3.96
N ASN A 13 -32.84 4.89 3.31
CA ASN A 13 -34.26 4.69 3.62
C ASN A 13 -34.77 3.29 3.29
N ALA A 14 -34.14 2.61 2.33
CA ALA A 14 -34.43 1.21 1.99
C ALA A 14 -33.85 0.21 2.98
N GLY A 15 -33.08 0.64 4.00
CA GLY A 15 -32.44 -0.22 5.00
C GLY A 15 -31.31 -1.07 4.46
N VAL A 16 -30.66 -0.65 3.37
CA VAL A 16 -29.51 -1.34 2.80
C VAL A 16 -28.26 -0.97 3.61
N GLU A 17 -27.66 -1.96 4.26
CA GLU A 17 -26.49 -1.76 5.12
C GLU A 17 -25.16 -1.69 4.34
N GLU A 18 -25.03 -2.45 3.24
CA GLU A 18 -23.81 -2.53 2.45
C GLU A 18 -24.07 -2.34 0.96
N VAL A 19 -23.23 -1.54 0.32
CA VAL A 19 -23.28 -1.30 -1.13
C VAL A 19 -21.89 -1.53 -1.74
N THR A 20 -21.82 -2.39 -2.76
CA THR A 20 -20.58 -2.61 -3.51
C THR A 20 -20.34 -1.47 -4.49
N ILE A 21 -19.25 -0.74 -4.30
CA ILE A 21 -18.84 0.38 -5.16
C ILE A 21 -17.52 0.07 -5.90
N ARG A 22 -17.25 0.85 -6.95
CA ARG A 22 -15.96 0.84 -7.62
C ARG A 22 -14.92 1.61 -6.82
N SER A 23 -13.69 1.12 -6.80
CA SER A 23 -12.53 1.77 -6.20
C SER A 23 -11.41 1.89 -7.23
N VAL A 24 -10.46 2.79 -6.97
CA VAL A 24 -9.23 2.92 -7.75
C VAL A 24 -8.39 1.64 -7.65
N PHE A 25 -8.40 0.96 -6.51
CA PHE A 25 -7.67 -0.30 -6.30
C PHE A 25 -8.10 -1.41 -7.26
N THR A 26 -9.40 -1.53 -7.48
CA THR A 26 -9.96 -2.57 -8.37
C THR A 26 -9.99 -2.17 -9.85
N CYS A 27 -9.36 -1.05 -10.21
CA CYS A 27 -9.33 -0.57 -11.60
C CYS A 27 -8.35 -1.37 -12.46
N ASN A 28 -8.85 -2.00 -13.53
CA ASN A 28 -8.07 -2.86 -14.44
C ASN A 28 -7.45 -2.09 -15.64
N THR A 29 -7.45 -0.75 -15.63
CA THR A 29 -6.80 0.01 -16.71
C THR A 29 -5.28 -0.17 -16.66
N ARG A 30 -4.69 -0.36 -17.83
CA ARG A 30 -3.23 -0.54 -18.00
C ARG A 30 -2.47 0.73 -17.62
N HIS A 31 -2.93 1.88 -18.08
CA HIS A 31 -2.37 3.20 -17.80
C HIS A 31 -3.42 4.07 -17.11
N GLY A 32 -3.02 4.77 -16.05
CA GLY A 32 -3.90 5.65 -15.31
C GLY A 32 -5.04 4.92 -14.58
N VAL A 33 -6.14 5.62 -14.39
CA VAL A 33 -7.36 5.15 -13.74
C VAL A 33 -8.56 5.46 -14.63
N CYS A 34 -9.51 4.55 -14.75
CA CYS A 34 -10.66 4.79 -15.58
C CYS A 34 -11.64 5.80 -14.92
N ARG A 35 -12.36 6.55 -15.74
CA ARG A 35 -13.35 7.55 -15.32
C ARG A 35 -14.35 7.02 -14.29
N HIS A 36 -14.82 5.78 -14.47
CA HIS A 36 -15.82 5.18 -13.58
C HIS A 36 -15.26 4.76 -12.20
N CYS A 37 -13.99 4.36 -12.13
CA CYS A 37 -13.37 4.00 -10.85
C CYS A 37 -12.90 5.22 -10.06
N TYR A 38 -12.50 6.28 -10.76
CA TYR A 38 -12.14 7.55 -10.13
C TYR A 38 -13.36 8.35 -9.66
N GLY A 39 -14.45 8.34 -10.46
CA GLY A 39 -15.71 8.96 -10.13
C GLY A 39 -15.77 10.46 -10.47
N ILE A 40 -16.18 11.27 -9.52
CA ILE A 40 -16.38 12.72 -9.68
C ILE A 40 -15.09 13.52 -9.47
N ASN A 41 -14.98 14.64 -10.15
CA ASN A 41 -14.00 15.67 -9.81
C ASN A 41 -14.54 16.46 -8.60
N LEU A 42 -13.80 16.49 -7.49
CA LEU A 42 -14.24 17.13 -6.24
C LEU A 42 -14.32 18.66 -6.35
N ALA A 43 -13.65 19.26 -7.33
CA ALA A 43 -13.68 20.72 -7.53
C ALA A 43 -14.94 21.19 -8.28
N THR A 44 -15.40 20.39 -9.26
CA THR A 44 -16.55 20.75 -10.12
C THR A 44 -17.82 20.03 -9.73
N GLY A 45 -17.74 18.88 -9.04
CA GLY A 45 -18.88 18.01 -8.74
C GLY A 45 -19.31 17.11 -9.91
N ASP A 46 -18.72 17.29 -11.11
CA ASP A 46 -19.02 16.52 -12.30
C ASP A 46 -18.16 15.25 -12.40
N ALA A 47 -18.55 14.35 -13.29
CA ALA A 47 -17.76 13.18 -13.60
C ALA A 47 -16.42 13.61 -14.23
N VAL A 48 -15.31 13.04 -13.73
CA VAL A 48 -13.95 13.35 -14.21
C VAL A 48 -13.84 13.19 -15.74
N GLU A 49 -13.13 14.10 -16.39
CA GLU A 49 -12.84 14.02 -17.82
C GLU A 49 -11.59 13.15 -18.08
N VAL A 50 -11.51 12.64 -19.32
CA VAL A 50 -10.33 11.89 -19.78
C VAL A 50 -9.20 12.89 -20.04
N GLY A 51 -8.01 12.59 -19.49
CA GLY A 51 -6.85 13.49 -19.58
C GLY A 51 -6.61 14.29 -18.30
N GLU A 52 -7.49 14.20 -17.30
CA GLU A 52 -7.28 14.85 -16.01
C GLU A 52 -6.03 14.28 -15.28
N ALA A 53 -5.20 15.19 -14.76
CA ALA A 53 -3.95 14.84 -14.06
C ALA A 53 -4.21 14.38 -12.62
N VAL A 54 -4.93 13.27 -12.46
CA VAL A 54 -5.39 12.76 -11.16
C VAL A 54 -4.25 12.45 -10.16
N GLY A 55 -3.07 12.07 -10.67
CA GLY A 55 -1.89 11.85 -9.83
C GLY A 55 -1.35 13.15 -9.24
N THR A 56 -1.32 14.24 -10.02
CA THR A 56 -0.92 15.57 -9.54
C THR A 56 -1.91 16.10 -8.52
N ILE A 57 -3.22 15.95 -8.79
CA ILE A 57 -4.29 16.33 -7.85
C ILE A 57 -4.16 15.55 -6.54
N ALA A 58 -3.91 14.24 -6.60
CA ALA A 58 -3.69 13.42 -5.41
C ALA A 58 -2.47 13.89 -4.60
N ALA A 59 -1.34 14.15 -5.27
CA ALA A 59 -0.13 14.64 -4.61
C ALA A 59 -0.33 16.00 -3.93
N GLN A 60 -1.03 16.92 -4.58
CA GLN A 60 -1.37 18.23 -4.02
C GLN A 60 -2.33 18.12 -2.84
N SER A 61 -3.37 17.29 -2.95
CA SER A 61 -4.38 17.08 -1.91
C SER A 61 -3.80 16.42 -0.64
N ILE A 62 -2.76 15.60 -0.80
CA ILE A 62 -2.02 14.98 0.31
C ILE A 62 -0.95 15.94 0.86
N GLY A 63 -0.27 16.67 -0.02
CA GLY A 63 0.87 17.52 0.33
C GLY A 63 0.49 18.84 1.00
N GLU A 64 -0.59 19.48 0.59
CA GLU A 64 -1.04 20.76 1.15
C GLU A 64 -1.31 20.66 2.66
N PRO A 65 -2.15 19.75 3.16
CA PRO A 65 -2.35 19.61 4.60
C PRO A 65 -1.09 19.14 5.34
N GLY A 66 -0.18 18.42 4.67
CA GLY A 66 1.12 18.03 5.23
C GLY A 66 1.95 19.21 5.69
N THR A 67 1.96 20.31 4.94
CA THR A 67 2.65 21.55 5.32
C THR A 67 2.04 22.18 6.58
N GLN A 68 0.72 22.16 6.72
CA GLN A 68 0.03 22.66 7.91
C GLN A 68 0.32 21.79 9.15
N LEU A 69 0.47 20.49 8.98
CA LEU A 69 0.80 19.54 10.04
C LEU A 69 2.20 19.82 10.64
N THR A 70 3.19 20.16 9.81
CA THR A 70 4.54 20.51 10.29
C THR A 70 4.52 21.76 11.17
N MET A 71 3.73 22.77 10.83
CA MET A 71 3.62 23.98 11.62
C MET A 71 2.98 23.75 13.00
N ARG A 72 2.03 22.81 13.10
CA ARG A 72 1.36 22.50 14.37
C ARG A 72 2.19 21.62 15.31
N THR A 73 3.04 20.74 14.80
CA THR A 73 3.89 19.87 15.63
C THR A 73 4.99 20.63 16.36
N PHE A 74 5.43 21.79 15.87
CA PHE A 74 6.38 22.66 16.56
C PHE A 74 5.78 23.36 17.79
N HIS A 75 4.47 23.49 17.90
CA HIS A 75 3.80 24.19 19.01
C HIS A 75 3.33 23.25 20.13
N THR A 76 3.26 21.96 19.91
CA THR A 76 2.94 20.96 20.93
C THR A 76 4.20 20.32 21.52
N GLY A 77 5.14 21.14 21.97
CA GLY A 77 6.29 20.73 22.78
C GLY A 77 5.83 20.32 24.19
N GLY A 78 5.22 19.17 24.32
CA GLY A 78 4.75 18.67 25.61
C GLY A 78 4.90 17.16 25.70
N VAL A 79 5.78 16.75 26.59
CA VAL A 79 5.94 15.41 27.18
C VAL A 79 6.06 14.29 26.15
N ALA A 80 7.30 13.91 25.83
CA ALA A 80 7.61 12.62 25.23
C ALA A 80 7.01 11.51 26.10
N SER A 81 5.83 11.02 25.73
CA SER A 81 5.34 9.76 26.32
C SER A 81 6.29 8.65 25.84
N ASN A 82 6.66 7.76 26.73
CA ASN A 82 7.61 6.63 26.54
C ASN A 82 7.21 5.61 25.45
N THR A 83 6.21 5.89 24.65
CA THR A 83 5.85 5.16 23.44
C THR A 83 6.32 5.99 22.27
N ASP A 84 7.47 5.62 21.71
CA ASP A 84 8.11 6.23 20.53
C ASP A 84 7.29 5.94 19.24
N ILE A 85 5.99 6.29 19.28
CA ILE A 85 5.07 6.17 18.15
C ILE A 85 5.26 7.42 17.32
N THR A 86 5.86 7.27 16.15
CA THR A 86 5.98 8.34 15.16
C THR A 86 4.58 8.82 14.78
N GLN A 87 4.24 10.06 15.14
CA GLN A 87 2.93 10.65 14.89
C GLN A 87 3.02 11.79 13.87
N GLY A 88 1.91 12.06 13.19
CA GLY A 88 1.81 13.15 12.24
C GLY A 88 2.57 12.92 10.93
N LEU A 89 3.18 13.98 10.39
CA LEU A 89 3.85 13.95 9.08
C LEU A 89 4.97 12.89 8.95
N PRO A 90 5.83 12.65 9.96
CA PRO A 90 6.83 11.60 9.88
C PRO A 90 6.22 10.21 9.65
N ARG A 91 5.04 9.93 10.22
CA ARG A 91 4.32 8.68 9.99
C ARG A 91 3.81 8.54 8.56
N ILE A 92 3.28 9.62 8.00
CA ILE A 92 2.85 9.66 6.59
C ILE A 92 4.04 9.38 5.67
N GLN A 93 5.20 9.99 5.96
CA GLN A 93 6.42 9.74 5.21
C GLN A 93 6.89 8.28 5.32
N GLU A 94 6.83 7.67 6.50
CA GLU A 94 7.14 6.24 6.68
C GLU A 94 6.22 5.35 5.82
N ILE A 95 4.91 5.65 5.81
CA ILE A 95 3.92 4.89 5.05
C ILE A 95 4.20 4.99 3.55
N PHE A 96 4.30 6.20 3.01
CA PHE A 96 4.51 6.41 1.57
C PHE A 96 5.88 5.98 1.07
N GLU A 97 6.92 6.03 1.90
CA GLU A 97 8.24 5.49 1.55
C GLU A 97 8.38 3.99 1.86
N ALA A 98 7.31 3.35 2.34
CA ALA A 98 7.31 1.94 2.74
C ALA A 98 8.50 1.59 3.64
N ARG A 99 8.84 2.49 4.59
CA ARG A 99 9.90 2.28 5.59
C ARG A 99 9.40 1.36 6.69
N ASN A 100 10.35 0.71 7.36
CA ASN A 100 10.02 -0.06 8.55
C ASN A 100 9.61 0.89 9.68
N PRO A 101 8.46 0.68 10.32
CA PRO A 101 8.01 1.53 11.41
C PRO A 101 8.93 1.35 12.63
N LYS A 102 9.16 2.44 13.38
CA LYS A 102 9.98 2.39 14.60
C LYS A 102 9.36 1.55 15.71
N GLY A 103 8.11 1.40 15.81
CA GLY A 103 7.42 0.51 16.73
C GLY A 103 6.68 -0.57 15.95
N GLU A 104 7.43 -1.52 15.38
CA GLU A 104 6.84 -2.59 14.58
C GLU A 104 6.01 -3.54 15.43
N ALA A 105 4.76 -3.77 15.03
CA ALA A 105 3.91 -4.79 15.62
C ALA A 105 4.28 -6.16 15.07
N VAL A 106 4.39 -7.14 15.95
CA VAL A 106 4.53 -8.54 15.57
C VAL A 106 3.18 -9.04 15.05
N ILE A 107 3.16 -9.60 13.84
CA ILE A 107 1.96 -10.14 13.19
C ILE A 107 2.00 -11.65 13.15
N THR A 108 0.81 -12.28 13.21
CA THR A 108 0.70 -13.74 13.05
C THR A 108 0.68 -14.14 11.57
N GLU A 109 1.37 -15.21 11.24
CA GLU A 109 1.34 -15.83 9.90
C GLU A 109 0.26 -16.91 9.79
N VAL A 110 -0.25 -17.36 10.94
CA VAL A 110 -1.22 -18.46 11.05
C VAL A 110 -2.57 -17.90 11.51
N LYS A 111 -3.66 -18.39 10.90
CA LYS A 111 -5.02 -18.17 11.41
C LYS A 111 -5.30 -19.22 12.49
N GLY A 112 -5.63 -18.79 13.70
CA GLY A 112 -5.89 -19.71 14.79
C GLY A 112 -6.26 -19.02 16.09
N THR A 113 -6.12 -19.75 17.19
CA THR A 113 -6.39 -19.28 18.55
C THR A 113 -5.09 -19.17 19.33
N VAL A 114 -4.92 -18.10 20.10
CA VAL A 114 -3.79 -17.94 21.01
C VAL A 114 -3.95 -18.92 22.17
N ILE A 115 -3.03 -19.88 22.27
CA ILE A 115 -3.09 -20.92 23.32
C ILE A 115 -2.38 -20.45 24.58
N GLU A 116 -1.18 -19.92 24.42
CA GLU A 116 -0.29 -19.64 25.51
C GLU A 116 0.59 -18.42 25.23
N ILE A 117 0.89 -17.68 26.29
CA ILE A 117 1.86 -16.57 26.29
C ILE A 117 2.85 -16.86 27.41
N GLU A 118 4.04 -17.32 27.05
CA GLU A 118 5.13 -17.57 27.99
C GLU A 118 6.02 -16.34 28.12
N GLU A 119 6.41 -16.01 29.35
CA GLU A 119 7.38 -14.96 29.64
C GLU A 119 8.72 -15.57 30.03
N ASP A 120 9.74 -15.34 29.23
CA ASP A 120 11.11 -15.75 29.52
C ASP A 120 11.90 -14.58 30.11
N ALA A 121 12.07 -14.61 31.44
CA ALA A 121 12.79 -13.57 32.13
C ALA A 121 14.32 -13.59 31.82
N ALA A 122 14.87 -14.73 31.39
CA ALA A 122 16.29 -14.84 31.07
C ALA A 122 16.64 -14.15 29.76
N THR A 123 15.79 -14.31 28.72
CA THR A 123 15.97 -13.70 27.41
C THR A 123 15.28 -12.34 27.28
N ARG A 124 14.49 -11.92 28.27
CA ARG A 124 13.64 -10.73 28.25
C ARG A 124 12.73 -10.69 27.02
N THR A 125 12.14 -11.81 26.68
CA THR A 125 11.19 -11.97 25.59
C THR A 125 9.92 -12.65 26.06
N LYS A 126 8.83 -12.44 25.32
CA LYS A 126 7.59 -13.19 25.46
C LYS A 126 7.43 -14.07 24.24
N LYS A 127 7.00 -15.30 24.40
CA LYS A 127 6.67 -16.22 23.33
C LYS A 127 5.17 -16.38 23.27
N VAL A 128 4.60 -16.14 22.11
CA VAL A 128 3.16 -16.28 21.86
C VAL A 128 2.95 -17.48 20.96
N PHE A 129 2.15 -18.44 21.41
CA PHE A 129 1.82 -19.64 20.67
C PHE A 129 0.41 -19.52 20.09
N VAL A 130 0.31 -19.64 18.77
CA VAL A 130 -0.96 -19.59 18.04
C VAL A 130 -1.20 -20.94 17.40
N GLN A 131 -2.29 -21.62 17.78
CA GLN A 131 -2.70 -22.92 17.19
C GLN A 131 -3.60 -22.65 15.99
N GLY A 132 -3.10 -22.95 14.82
CA GLY A 132 -3.88 -22.94 13.58
C GLY A 132 -4.28 -24.34 13.12
N LYS A 133 -5.09 -24.40 12.07
CA LYS A 133 -5.48 -25.66 11.42
C LYS A 133 -4.31 -26.38 10.73
N THR A 134 -3.31 -25.64 10.29
CA THR A 134 -2.14 -26.14 9.53
C THR A 134 -0.89 -26.31 10.35
N GLY A 135 -0.91 -25.94 11.63
CA GLY A 135 0.25 -26.03 12.53
C GLY A 135 0.23 -24.99 13.63
N MET A 136 1.21 -25.05 14.50
CA MET A 136 1.44 -24.10 15.57
C MET A 136 2.45 -23.05 15.14
N GLY A 137 2.14 -21.77 15.33
CA GLY A 137 3.05 -20.65 15.13
C GLY A 137 3.64 -20.19 16.46
N GLU A 138 4.96 -20.04 16.54
CA GLU A 138 5.68 -19.45 17.68
C GLU A 138 6.16 -18.06 17.28
N TYR A 139 5.80 -17.04 18.07
CA TYR A 139 6.16 -15.64 17.82
C TYR A 139 6.90 -15.07 19.01
N VAL A 140 8.12 -14.62 18.77
CA VAL A 140 8.95 -13.99 19.80
C VAL A 140 8.69 -12.49 19.81
N VAL A 141 8.32 -11.97 20.96
CA VAL A 141 7.94 -10.58 21.19
C VAL A 141 8.85 -9.97 22.26
N PRO A 142 9.36 -8.73 22.10
CA PRO A 142 10.10 -8.06 23.15
C PRO A 142 9.27 -7.93 24.44
N PHE A 143 9.89 -8.09 25.60
CA PHE A 143 9.21 -7.99 26.90
C PHE A 143 8.50 -6.64 27.12
N THR A 144 9.09 -5.56 26.57
CA THR A 144 8.55 -4.19 26.67
C THR A 144 7.35 -3.95 25.76
N ALA A 145 7.07 -4.83 24.79
CA ALA A 145 5.94 -4.67 23.89
C ALA A 145 4.63 -4.97 24.62
N ARG A 146 3.64 -4.11 24.40
CA ARG A 146 2.29 -4.33 24.91
C ARG A 146 1.56 -5.33 24.04
N MET A 147 0.98 -6.33 24.68
CA MET A 147 0.17 -7.33 23.99
C MET A 147 -1.18 -6.73 23.61
N LYS A 148 -1.64 -7.05 22.40
CA LYS A 148 -2.96 -6.68 21.88
C LYS A 148 -3.94 -7.84 22.00
N VAL A 149 -3.45 -9.04 22.24
CA VAL A 149 -4.22 -10.28 22.29
C VAL A 149 -4.05 -10.95 23.65
N GLU A 150 -5.07 -11.70 24.06
CA GLU A 150 -5.09 -12.52 25.27
C GLU A 150 -5.16 -14.01 24.92
N VAL A 151 -4.89 -14.87 25.89
CA VAL A 151 -5.00 -16.32 25.72
C VAL A 151 -6.48 -16.68 25.49
N GLY A 152 -6.77 -17.38 24.40
CA GLY A 152 -8.10 -17.74 23.97
C GLY A 152 -8.64 -16.90 22.79
N ASP A 153 -7.98 -15.81 22.43
CA ASP A 153 -8.41 -14.97 21.31
C ASP A 153 -8.22 -15.66 19.96
N GLU A 154 -9.23 -15.51 19.10
CA GLU A 154 -9.12 -15.90 17.70
C GLU A 154 -8.41 -14.81 16.89
N VAL A 155 -7.30 -15.18 16.24
CA VAL A 155 -6.51 -14.29 15.40
C VAL A 155 -6.56 -14.71 13.94
N HIS A 156 -6.69 -13.73 13.05
CA HIS A 156 -6.61 -13.96 11.61
C HIS A 156 -5.16 -13.83 11.14
N ARG A 157 -4.84 -14.49 10.05
CA ARG A 157 -3.54 -14.34 9.40
C ARG A 157 -3.26 -12.86 9.13
N GLY A 158 -2.09 -12.36 9.56
CA GLY A 158 -1.72 -10.96 9.47
C GLY A 158 -2.29 -10.05 10.58
N ALA A 159 -2.95 -10.62 11.59
CA ALA A 159 -3.38 -9.85 12.76
C ALA A 159 -2.18 -9.47 13.64
N ALA A 160 -2.21 -8.26 14.21
CA ALA A 160 -1.18 -7.79 15.12
C ALA A 160 -1.35 -8.43 16.50
N LEU A 161 -0.30 -9.09 17.00
CA LEU A 161 -0.22 -9.66 18.34
C LEU A 161 0.19 -8.62 19.39
N THR A 162 0.89 -7.57 18.96
CA THR A 162 1.34 -6.47 19.82
C THR A 162 0.79 -5.14 19.38
N GLU A 163 0.79 -4.17 20.27
CA GLU A 163 0.59 -2.77 19.90
C GLU A 163 1.73 -2.29 19.00
N GLY A 164 1.43 -1.37 18.11
CA GLY A 164 2.37 -0.79 17.16
C GLY A 164 1.84 -0.75 15.75
N SER A 165 2.70 -0.33 14.83
CA SER A 165 2.37 -0.25 13.41
C SER A 165 2.81 -1.50 12.66
N ILE A 166 1.95 -2.06 11.86
CA ILE A 166 2.30 -3.23 11.03
C ILE A 166 3.27 -2.79 9.93
N GLN A 167 4.30 -3.59 9.68
CA GLN A 167 5.19 -3.40 8.54
C GLN A 167 4.46 -3.80 7.24
N PRO A 168 4.22 -2.87 6.29
CA PRO A 168 3.40 -3.17 5.12
C PRO A 168 3.99 -4.26 4.21
N LYS A 169 5.34 -4.33 4.12
CA LYS A 169 6.02 -5.36 3.32
C LYS A 169 5.80 -6.74 3.88
N ARG A 170 5.89 -6.90 5.22
CA ARG A 170 5.62 -8.18 5.87
C ARG A 170 4.15 -8.56 5.78
N LEU A 171 3.25 -7.57 5.88
CA LEU A 171 1.82 -7.80 5.65
C LEU A 171 1.55 -8.33 4.24
N LEU A 172 2.23 -7.79 3.20
CA LEU A 172 2.15 -8.26 1.82
C LEU A 172 2.64 -9.71 1.65
N GLU A 173 3.61 -10.12 2.46
CA GLU A 173 4.11 -11.51 2.45
C GLU A 173 3.15 -12.50 3.09
N VAL A 174 2.43 -12.05 4.10
CA VAL A 174 1.51 -12.88 4.87
C VAL A 174 0.11 -12.87 4.28
N ARG A 175 -0.35 -11.75 3.74
CA ARG A 175 -1.69 -11.57 3.17
C ARG A 175 -1.65 -11.23 1.68
N ASP A 176 -2.77 -10.76 1.19
CA ASP A 176 -3.01 -10.31 -0.18
C ASP A 176 -2.76 -8.81 -0.37
N THR A 177 -2.65 -8.39 -1.63
CA THR A 177 -2.44 -6.99 -2.01
C THR A 177 -3.55 -6.08 -1.49
N LEU A 178 -4.81 -6.51 -1.58
CA LEU A 178 -5.96 -5.73 -1.15
C LEU A 178 -5.92 -5.43 0.36
N SER A 179 -5.48 -6.37 1.18
CA SER A 179 -5.31 -6.16 2.63
C SER A 179 -4.26 -5.09 2.94
N VAL A 180 -3.17 -5.05 2.16
CA VAL A 180 -2.13 -4.02 2.31
C VAL A 180 -2.65 -2.67 1.85
N GLU A 181 -3.35 -2.60 0.73
CA GLU A 181 -3.98 -1.38 0.21
C GLU A 181 -4.94 -0.77 1.23
N THR A 182 -5.84 -1.58 1.78
CA THR A 182 -6.78 -1.16 2.81
C THR A 182 -6.07 -0.70 4.08
N TYR A 183 -5.03 -1.42 4.51
CA TYR A 183 -4.24 -1.04 5.68
C TYR A 183 -3.53 0.32 5.48
N LEU A 184 -2.87 0.51 4.34
CA LEU A 184 -2.18 1.77 4.04
C LEU A 184 -3.16 2.95 3.97
N LEU A 185 -4.32 2.76 3.33
CA LEU A 185 -5.39 3.77 3.27
C LEU A 185 -5.87 4.13 4.68
N ALA A 186 -6.19 3.14 5.51
CA ALA A 186 -6.68 3.35 6.87
C ALA A 186 -5.65 4.08 7.75
N GLU A 187 -4.37 3.71 7.66
CA GLU A 187 -3.30 4.36 8.43
C GLU A 187 -3.08 5.81 8.00
N VAL A 188 -3.10 6.11 6.70
CA VAL A 188 -3.00 7.50 6.20
C VAL A 188 -4.19 8.32 6.68
N GLN A 189 -5.41 7.83 6.50
CA GLN A 189 -6.63 8.49 6.93
C GLN A 189 -6.65 8.73 8.43
N LYS A 190 -6.19 7.76 9.23
CA LYS A 190 -6.10 7.89 10.68
C LYS A 190 -5.21 9.06 11.09
N VAL A 191 -4.05 9.26 10.43
CA VAL A 191 -3.15 10.37 10.73
C VAL A 191 -3.80 11.70 10.38
N TYR A 192 -4.41 11.84 9.21
CA TYR A 192 -5.07 13.10 8.80
C TYR A 192 -6.28 13.42 9.67
N ARG A 193 -7.16 12.44 9.92
CA ARG A 193 -8.34 12.63 10.80
C ARG A 193 -7.97 13.02 12.23
N SER A 194 -6.87 12.46 12.77
CA SER A 194 -6.38 12.85 14.10
C SER A 194 -5.97 14.32 14.19
N GLN A 195 -5.69 14.94 13.05
CA GLN A 195 -5.34 16.37 12.93
C GLN A 195 -6.54 17.23 12.46
N GLY A 196 -7.72 16.65 12.33
CA GLY A 196 -8.93 17.34 11.88
C GLY A 196 -8.94 17.66 10.38
N VAL A 197 -8.17 16.93 9.58
CA VAL A 197 -8.11 17.07 8.12
C VAL A 197 -8.81 15.90 7.46
N GLU A 198 -9.70 16.19 6.51
CA GLU A 198 -10.36 15.18 5.69
C GLU A 198 -9.80 15.19 4.27
N ILE A 199 -9.33 14.04 3.81
CA ILE A 199 -8.82 13.83 2.45
C ILE A 199 -9.68 12.75 1.80
N GLY A 200 -10.08 12.96 0.54
CA GLY A 200 -10.83 11.95 -0.22
C GLY A 200 -9.99 10.66 -0.40
N ASP A 201 -10.58 9.51 -0.09
CA ASP A 201 -9.91 8.21 -0.14
C ASP A 201 -9.24 7.94 -1.49
N LYS A 202 -9.89 8.31 -2.59
CA LYS A 202 -9.37 8.12 -3.96
C LYS A 202 -8.00 8.74 -4.21
N HIS A 203 -7.65 9.85 -3.55
CA HIS A 203 -6.34 10.45 -3.70
C HIS A 203 -5.24 9.57 -3.08
N VAL A 204 -5.52 9.00 -1.92
CA VAL A 204 -4.63 8.03 -1.27
C VAL A 204 -4.58 6.73 -2.06
N GLU A 205 -5.73 6.25 -2.55
CA GLU A 205 -5.82 5.04 -3.38
C GLU A 205 -4.97 5.13 -4.66
N VAL A 206 -4.98 6.28 -5.35
CA VAL A 206 -4.15 6.53 -6.55
C VAL A 206 -2.67 6.35 -6.21
N MET A 207 -2.21 6.91 -5.09
CA MET A 207 -0.80 6.81 -4.68
C MET A 207 -0.42 5.39 -4.28
N VAL A 208 -1.22 4.75 -3.45
CA VAL A 208 -0.97 3.37 -2.97
C VAL A 208 -0.99 2.38 -4.13
N ARG A 209 -1.90 2.53 -5.09
CA ARG A 209 -1.94 1.71 -6.30
C ARG A 209 -0.63 1.80 -7.09
N GLN A 210 -0.02 2.97 -7.19
CA GLN A 210 1.29 3.11 -7.84
C GLN A 210 2.42 2.42 -7.07
N MET A 211 2.34 2.38 -5.73
CA MET A 211 3.33 1.69 -4.90
C MET A 211 3.29 0.17 -5.07
N LEU A 212 2.14 -0.40 -5.45
CA LEU A 212 1.91 -1.84 -5.61
C LEU A 212 1.84 -2.29 -7.08
N ARG A 213 2.18 -1.41 -8.02
CA ARG A 213 2.09 -1.67 -9.47
C ARG A 213 3.11 -2.69 -9.97
N LYS A 214 4.21 -2.91 -9.25
CA LYS A 214 5.33 -3.76 -9.69
C LYS A 214 5.27 -5.15 -9.08
N VAL A 215 5.68 -6.12 -9.90
CA VAL A 215 5.91 -7.51 -9.45
C VAL A 215 7.36 -7.90 -9.70
N ARG A 216 7.85 -8.83 -8.89
CA ARG A 216 9.16 -9.47 -9.09
C ARG A 216 8.95 -10.84 -9.68
N VAL A 217 9.60 -11.13 -10.78
CA VAL A 217 9.60 -12.46 -11.40
C VAL A 217 10.35 -13.42 -10.48
N MET A 218 9.70 -14.53 -10.11
CA MET A 218 10.30 -15.58 -9.29
C MET A 218 10.82 -16.72 -10.15
N ASP A 219 9.94 -17.31 -10.96
CA ASP A 219 10.28 -18.37 -11.91
C ASP A 219 9.85 -17.91 -13.30
N PRO A 220 10.72 -17.91 -14.30
CA PRO A 220 10.38 -17.47 -15.64
C PRO A 220 9.48 -18.44 -16.40
N GLY A 221 9.38 -19.73 -16.00
CA GLY A 221 8.71 -20.74 -16.81
C GLY A 221 9.28 -20.77 -18.23
N ASP A 222 8.38 -20.82 -19.22
CA ASP A 222 8.75 -20.81 -20.66
C ASP A 222 8.79 -19.38 -21.26
N THR A 223 8.78 -18.34 -20.42
CA THR A 223 8.90 -16.94 -20.85
C THR A 223 10.35 -16.51 -20.99
N ASP A 224 10.60 -15.47 -21.78
CA ASP A 224 11.95 -14.83 -21.88
C ASP A 224 12.26 -13.89 -20.71
N LEU A 225 11.48 -13.94 -19.62
CA LEU A 225 11.66 -13.08 -18.47
C LEU A 225 12.86 -13.52 -17.61
N LEU A 226 13.60 -12.55 -17.09
CA LEU A 226 14.73 -12.86 -16.21
C LEU A 226 14.26 -12.95 -14.75
N PRO A 227 14.67 -14.00 -13.99
CA PRO A 227 14.37 -14.13 -12.58
C PRO A 227 14.87 -12.92 -11.78
N GLY A 228 14.09 -12.48 -10.79
CA GLY A 228 14.42 -11.33 -9.93
C GLY A 228 14.15 -9.95 -10.53
N THR A 229 13.79 -9.86 -11.81
CA THR A 229 13.49 -8.59 -12.48
C THR A 229 12.18 -7.99 -11.93
N LEU A 230 12.16 -6.66 -11.77
CA LEU A 230 10.94 -5.89 -11.45
C LEU A 230 10.29 -5.44 -12.75
N MET A 231 9.00 -5.70 -12.89
CA MET A 231 8.21 -5.27 -14.05
C MET A 231 6.79 -4.90 -13.66
N ASP A 232 6.07 -4.25 -14.55
CA ASP A 232 4.66 -3.91 -14.31
C ASP A 232 3.77 -5.16 -14.35
N ILE A 233 2.76 -5.20 -13.50
CA ILE A 233 1.77 -6.29 -13.47
C ILE A 233 1.12 -6.50 -14.83
N SER A 234 0.82 -5.41 -15.56
CA SER A 234 0.24 -5.48 -16.91
C SER A 234 1.15 -6.20 -17.92
N ASP A 235 2.44 -5.81 -17.93
CA ASP A 235 3.41 -6.38 -18.87
C ASP A 235 3.70 -7.85 -18.54
N PHE A 236 3.77 -8.19 -17.25
CA PHE A 236 3.87 -9.56 -16.77
C PHE A 236 2.66 -10.42 -17.18
N THR A 237 1.46 -9.86 -17.03
CA THR A 237 0.22 -10.56 -17.40
C THR A 237 0.14 -10.79 -18.91
N ASP A 238 0.57 -9.83 -19.72
CA ASP A 238 0.58 -9.96 -21.18
C ASP A 238 1.61 -11.00 -21.64
N ALA A 239 2.82 -11.00 -21.08
CA ALA A 239 3.82 -12.02 -21.36
C ALA A 239 3.31 -13.45 -21.03
N ASN A 240 2.63 -13.61 -19.91
CA ASN A 240 2.04 -14.90 -19.54
C ASN A 240 0.89 -15.32 -20.44
N LYS A 241 0.06 -14.37 -20.91
CA LYS A 241 -1.05 -14.70 -21.84
C LYS A 241 -0.54 -15.34 -23.14
N ASP A 242 0.53 -14.79 -23.69
CA ASP A 242 1.12 -15.31 -24.93
C ASP A 242 1.62 -16.74 -24.77
N ILE A 243 2.25 -17.04 -23.64
CA ILE A 243 2.74 -18.41 -23.31
C ILE A 243 1.58 -19.37 -23.04
N VAL A 244 0.55 -18.95 -22.29
CA VAL A 244 -0.63 -19.80 -22.04
C VAL A 244 -1.36 -20.14 -23.34
N ILE A 245 -1.48 -19.18 -24.28
CA ILE A 245 -2.08 -19.41 -25.60
C ILE A 245 -1.27 -20.44 -26.40
N SER A 246 0.08 -20.41 -26.28
CA SER A 246 0.96 -21.40 -26.93
C SER A 246 1.05 -22.73 -26.20
N GLY A 247 0.39 -22.88 -25.04
CA GLY A 247 0.37 -24.13 -24.25
C GLY A 247 1.61 -24.35 -23.38
N GLY A 248 2.43 -23.33 -23.16
CA GLY A 248 3.61 -23.36 -22.30
C GLY A 248 3.31 -23.10 -20.83
N VAL A 249 4.34 -23.20 -19.99
CA VAL A 249 4.30 -22.94 -18.55
C VAL A 249 4.46 -21.42 -18.29
N PRO A 250 3.46 -20.75 -17.68
CA PRO A 250 3.57 -19.32 -17.40
C PRO A 250 4.59 -19.04 -16.30
N ALA A 251 5.18 -17.83 -16.33
CA ALA A 251 6.06 -17.34 -15.28
C ALA A 251 5.27 -17.10 -13.98
N THR A 252 5.95 -17.25 -12.84
CA THR A 252 5.42 -16.91 -11.52
C THR A 252 6.03 -15.61 -11.00
N SER A 253 5.24 -14.84 -10.25
CA SER A 253 5.70 -13.58 -9.70
C SER A 253 5.19 -13.34 -8.27
N ARG A 254 5.86 -12.43 -7.59
CA ARG A 254 5.46 -11.96 -6.26
C ARG A 254 5.23 -10.45 -6.31
N PRO A 255 4.11 -9.94 -5.78
CA PRO A 255 3.89 -8.49 -5.69
C PRO A 255 4.94 -7.85 -4.79
N VAL A 256 5.32 -6.62 -5.11
CA VAL A 256 6.33 -5.86 -4.38
C VAL A 256 5.79 -4.49 -4.03
N LEU A 257 5.88 -4.12 -2.76
CA LEU A 257 5.55 -2.77 -2.30
C LEU A 257 6.81 -1.89 -2.42
N LEU A 258 6.72 -0.86 -3.25
CA LEU A 258 7.74 0.16 -3.43
C LEU A 258 7.33 1.44 -2.70
N GLY A 259 8.28 2.13 -2.08
CA GLY A 259 8.06 3.51 -1.65
C GLY A 259 7.87 4.43 -2.85
N ILE A 260 7.18 5.58 -2.66
CA ILE A 260 6.86 6.52 -3.75
C ILE A 260 8.09 6.96 -4.52
N THR A 261 9.18 7.30 -3.82
CA THR A 261 10.44 7.71 -4.47
C THR A 261 10.96 6.63 -5.38
N LYS A 262 11.00 5.38 -4.91
CA LYS A 262 11.47 4.25 -5.72
C LYS A 262 10.50 3.92 -6.86
N ALA A 263 9.20 3.97 -6.62
CA ALA A 263 8.18 3.76 -7.64
C ALA A 263 8.27 4.80 -8.77
N SER A 264 8.63 6.06 -8.44
CA SER A 264 8.82 7.13 -9.42
C SER A 264 10.08 6.94 -10.29
N LEU A 265 11.12 6.27 -9.78
CA LEU A 265 12.33 5.95 -10.52
C LEU A 265 12.20 4.67 -11.38
N GLU A 266 11.36 3.73 -10.94
CA GLU A 266 11.10 2.46 -11.63
C GLU A 266 9.93 2.55 -12.63
N THR A 267 9.65 3.74 -13.16
CA THR A 267 8.62 3.93 -14.20
C THR A 267 9.09 3.42 -15.56
N ASN A 268 8.14 3.17 -16.46
CA ASN A 268 8.48 2.77 -17.84
C ASN A 268 9.04 3.96 -18.66
N SER A 269 8.68 5.21 -18.29
CA SER A 269 9.26 6.43 -18.86
C SER A 269 10.59 6.77 -18.16
N PHE A 270 11.71 6.56 -18.86
CA PHE A 270 13.02 6.94 -18.34
C PHE A 270 13.24 8.46 -18.33
N LEU A 271 12.56 9.21 -19.22
CA LEU A 271 12.63 10.67 -19.23
C LEU A 271 11.97 11.25 -17.96
N SER A 272 10.81 10.73 -17.58
CA SER A 272 10.14 11.12 -16.36
C SER A 272 10.99 10.81 -15.12
N ALA A 273 11.58 9.62 -15.04
CA ALA A 273 12.49 9.23 -13.97
C ALA A 273 13.73 10.13 -13.89
N ALA A 274 14.38 10.41 -15.04
CA ALA A 274 15.54 11.28 -15.13
C ALA A 274 15.26 12.73 -14.73
N SER A 275 14.03 13.21 -14.98
CA SER A 275 13.62 14.56 -14.58
C SER A 275 13.36 14.69 -13.08
N PHE A 276 13.18 13.57 -12.38
CA PHE A 276 12.89 13.54 -10.94
C PHE A 276 14.18 13.51 -10.11
N GLN A 277 14.97 12.46 -10.22
CA GLN A 277 16.23 12.26 -9.49
C GLN A 277 17.21 11.36 -10.26
N GLU A 278 18.48 11.35 -9.87
CA GLU A 278 19.52 10.46 -10.40
C GLU A 278 19.66 10.49 -11.94
N THR A 279 19.54 11.67 -12.54
CA THR A 279 19.49 11.88 -14.00
C THR A 279 20.56 11.08 -14.76
N THR A 280 21.82 11.16 -14.32
CA THR A 280 22.94 10.49 -14.99
C THR A 280 22.79 8.97 -14.97
N ARG A 281 22.42 8.40 -13.81
CA ARG A 281 22.24 6.95 -13.65
C ARG A 281 21.09 6.43 -14.52
N VAL A 282 19.94 7.11 -14.47
CA VAL A 282 18.75 6.71 -15.24
C VAL A 282 19.02 6.76 -16.73
N LEU A 283 19.64 7.83 -17.24
CA LEU A 283 19.96 7.97 -18.66
C LEU A 283 21.03 6.95 -19.11
N THR A 284 22.02 6.68 -18.28
CA THR A 284 23.04 5.66 -18.57
C THR A 284 22.40 4.27 -18.67
N ASP A 285 21.56 3.89 -17.70
CA ASP A 285 20.84 2.61 -17.72
C ASP A 285 19.92 2.49 -18.93
N ALA A 286 19.22 3.57 -19.28
CA ALA A 286 18.35 3.59 -20.45
C ALA A 286 19.12 3.42 -21.76
N ALA A 287 20.27 4.08 -21.88
CA ALA A 287 21.16 3.96 -23.05
C ALA A 287 21.75 2.55 -23.19
N ILE A 288 22.24 1.96 -22.08
CA ILE A 288 22.80 0.60 -22.09
C ILE A 288 21.74 -0.43 -22.49
N ARG A 289 20.51 -0.27 -22.00
CA ARG A 289 19.40 -1.21 -22.28
C ARG A 289 18.64 -0.90 -23.57
N GLY A 290 18.99 0.15 -24.31
CA GLY A 290 18.30 0.57 -25.52
C GLY A 290 16.81 0.84 -25.32
N LYS A 291 16.42 1.40 -24.15
CA LYS A 291 15.01 1.67 -23.83
C LYS A 291 14.41 2.71 -24.78
N LYS A 292 13.14 2.52 -25.11
CA LYS A 292 12.32 3.52 -25.81
C LYS A 292 11.35 4.14 -24.83
N ASP A 293 11.21 5.46 -24.85
CA ASP A 293 10.18 6.17 -24.14
C ASP A 293 9.00 6.41 -25.07
N HIS A 294 7.81 6.08 -24.61
CA HIS A 294 6.57 6.24 -25.40
C HIS A 294 5.89 7.60 -25.18
N LEU A 295 6.51 8.47 -24.40
CA LEU A 295 6.02 9.82 -24.11
C LEU A 295 4.55 9.83 -23.64
N LEU A 296 4.26 9.02 -22.62
CA LEU A 296 2.91 8.90 -22.05
C LEU A 296 2.77 9.63 -20.69
N GLY A 297 3.80 10.31 -20.25
CA GLY A 297 3.82 11.03 -18.98
C GLY A 297 3.42 12.51 -19.12
N LEU A 298 3.10 13.14 -17.99
CA LEU A 298 2.74 14.56 -17.91
C LEU A 298 3.91 15.54 -18.13
N LYS A 299 5.13 15.02 -18.12
CA LYS A 299 6.37 15.81 -18.28
C LYS A 299 6.97 15.70 -19.68
N GLU A 300 6.29 15.06 -20.57
CA GLU A 300 6.77 14.71 -21.92
C GLU A 300 6.06 15.48 -23.00
#